data_161e823da91368bea9ecfc68adb49882
#
_entry.id   161e823da91368bea9ecfc68adb49882
#
_cell.length_a   1.000
_cell.length_b   1.000
_cell.length_c   1.000
_cell.angle_alpha   90.00
_cell.angle_beta   90.00
_cell.angle_gamma   90.00
#
_symmetry.space_group_name_H-M   'P 1'
#
loop_
_entity.id
_entity.type
_entity.pdbx_description
1 polymer ?
#
loop_
_entity_poly.entity_id
_entity_poly.type
_entity_poly.pdbx_seq_one_letter_code
_entity_poly.pdbx_strand_id
1 'polypeptide(L)'
;MENDDSNLHSPPGPESEIPPELDPKQFAFLIVDNDPAHARAMTESLEKVGYRCQVATSGPEGKRLLEQNTYDVVITDLVMNEVDGMQILATARQLLPEAYVVMVTGHATVTKAVEAMQLGAFNFLEKPITPNRLRAISLKAVEAVQLRQTNIDLRRRLDEKFGFEGIVFASPQMQYLIDRLKRIAPTDATVLITGESGTGKEMIAKAIHQNSPRKAKRLVGLNVRAVSETLVESELFGHVRGAFTDAVSDREGAFQYADGGTLFLDEVGDMPMSTQIKLLRVLEEQQITRVGDNKSHKVNVRLISATNRPLEKMIEDQQFRNDLYYRLKVVTVHLPPLRERRDDIVPLMDHFRKQFIKRHNRGPCNFTPAVTRKFLSYTWPGNIRQLRNFVETMVVLDTDGKLDLDDLPPELYEEGMLGALTIETGETAKASVLSNQADPPLIGNPPSDLIGKTMDQIERWAIEETLKMTAGNREEAAKILEIGARTLYRKLDKYKHDSDLPQD
;
A
#
# COMPACT_ATOMS: atom_id res chain seq x y z
N MET A 1 72.27 -34.58 -30.92
CA MET A 1 71.98 -34.93 -29.53
C MET A 1 71.73 -33.57 -28.86
N GLU A 2 70.62 -33.15 -28.52
CA GLU A 2 69.34 -33.68 -28.05
C GLU A 2 68.24 -32.75 -28.49
N ASN A 3 67.12 -33.31 -28.93
CA ASN A 3 65.85 -32.62 -29.17
C ASN A 3 65.27 -32.20 -27.86
N ASP A 4 64.69 -30.99 -27.86
CA ASP A 4 63.75 -30.64 -26.85
C ASP A 4 62.54 -29.97 -27.52
N ASP A 5 61.47 -30.75 -27.67
CA ASP A 5 60.16 -30.37 -28.14
C ASP A 5 59.44 -29.64 -26.97
N SER A 6 59.46 -28.33 -26.92
CA SER A 6 58.64 -27.54 -26.00
C SER A 6 57.22 -27.42 -26.57
N ASN A 7 56.36 -28.25 -26.07
CA ASN A 7 54.93 -28.23 -26.18
C ASN A 7 54.36 -26.87 -25.65
N LEU A 8 54.04 -25.95 -26.53
CA LEU A 8 53.29 -24.72 -26.23
C LEU A 8 51.82 -25.08 -25.90
N HIS A 9 51.56 -25.38 -24.63
CA HIS A 9 50.22 -25.35 -24.12
C HIS A 9 49.78 -23.90 -24.01
N SER A 10 48.84 -23.47 -24.90
CA SER A 10 48.08 -22.25 -24.74
C SER A 10 47.28 -22.32 -23.42
N PRO A 11 47.30 -21.26 -22.58
CA PRO A 11 46.50 -21.28 -21.38
C PRO A 11 45.00 -21.37 -21.72
N PRO A 12 44.19 -22.11 -20.96
CA PRO A 12 42.75 -22.12 -21.14
C PRO A 12 42.25 -20.70 -20.95
N GLY A 13 41.43 -20.23 -21.88
CA GLY A 13 40.73 -18.95 -21.79
C GLY A 13 39.93 -18.90 -20.46
N PRO A 14 39.66 -17.72 -19.92
CA PRO A 14 38.92 -17.59 -18.68
C PRO A 14 37.52 -18.22 -18.86
N GLU A 15 37.33 -19.43 -18.33
CA GLU A 15 36.02 -19.93 -18.00
C GLU A 15 35.45 -18.92 -17.01
N SER A 16 34.34 -18.30 -17.36
CA SER A 16 33.63 -17.36 -16.48
C SER A 16 33.07 -18.15 -15.30
N GLU A 17 33.91 -18.33 -14.27
CA GLU A 17 33.49 -18.91 -13.01
C GLU A 17 32.48 -17.97 -12.37
N ILE A 18 31.28 -18.48 -12.10
CA ILE A 18 30.27 -17.80 -11.29
C ILE A 18 30.84 -17.61 -9.90
N PRO A 19 30.78 -16.40 -9.30
CA PRO A 19 31.19 -16.20 -7.91
C PRO A 19 30.51 -17.22 -6.99
N PRO A 20 31.19 -17.80 -6.00
CA PRO A 20 30.68 -18.90 -5.17
C PRO A 20 29.44 -18.54 -4.31
N GLU A 21 29.01 -17.30 -4.31
CA GLU A 21 27.81 -16.79 -3.59
C GLU A 21 26.54 -16.70 -4.44
N LEU A 22 26.61 -16.97 -5.76
CA LEU A 22 25.49 -16.86 -6.69
C LEU A 22 24.84 -18.23 -6.94
N ASP A 23 23.58 -18.43 -6.47
CA ASP A 23 22.77 -19.57 -6.90
C ASP A 23 21.99 -19.19 -8.17
N PRO A 24 22.39 -19.70 -9.36
CA PRO A 24 21.75 -19.34 -10.62
C PRO A 24 20.27 -19.69 -10.68
N LYS A 25 19.83 -20.69 -9.93
CA LYS A 25 18.44 -21.15 -9.90
C LYS A 25 17.45 -20.11 -9.36
N GLN A 26 17.93 -19.10 -8.65
CA GLN A 26 17.10 -18.02 -8.11
C GLN A 26 16.66 -17.03 -9.18
N PHE A 27 17.38 -16.95 -10.32
CA PHE A 27 17.13 -15.94 -11.36
C PHE A 27 16.28 -16.49 -12.50
N ALA A 28 15.26 -15.71 -12.87
CA ALA A 28 14.30 -16.04 -13.93
C ALA A 28 14.59 -15.19 -15.18
N PHE A 29 14.76 -15.86 -16.31
CA PHE A 29 15.01 -15.26 -17.61
C PHE A 29 13.80 -15.45 -18.53
N LEU A 30 13.41 -14.39 -19.25
CA LEU A 30 12.53 -14.46 -20.41
C LEU A 30 13.34 -14.24 -21.69
N ILE A 31 13.22 -15.16 -22.65
CA ILE A 31 13.87 -15.05 -23.97
C ILE A 31 12.79 -14.89 -25.01
N VAL A 32 12.82 -13.78 -25.76
CA VAL A 32 11.85 -13.47 -26.81
C VAL A 32 12.60 -13.36 -28.14
N ASP A 33 12.39 -14.32 -29.03
CA ASP A 33 13.02 -14.31 -30.37
C ASP A 33 12.07 -15.04 -31.36
N ASN A 34 11.79 -14.42 -32.50
CA ASN A 34 10.90 -15.00 -33.51
C ASN A 34 11.53 -16.14 -34.31
N ASP A 35 12.83 -16.39 -34.13
CA ASP A 35 13.49 -17.62 -34.60
C ASP A 35 13.53 -18.68 -33.48
N PRO A 36 12.72 -19.74 -33.54
CA PRO A 36 12.69 -20.77 -32.51
C PRO A 36 14.02 -21.50 -32.30
N ALA A 37 14.86 -21.61 -33.34
CA ALA A 37 16.16 -22.26 -33.24
C ALA A 37 17.13 -21.36 -32.44
N HIS A 38 17.08 -20.06 -32.68
CA HIS A 38 17.89 -19.08 -32.00
C HIS A 38 17.47 -18.94 -30.54
N ALA A 39 16.17 -18.84 -30.28
CA ALA A 39 15.63 -18.81 -28.91
C ALA A 39 16.06 -20.04 -28.11
N ARG A 40 15.96 -21.25 -28.71
CA ARG A 40 16.37 -22.49 -28.06
C ARG A 40 17.86 -22.53 -27.76
N ALA A 41 18.71 -22.12 -28.72
CA ALA A 41 20.17 -22.08 -28.52
C ALA A 41 20.58 -21.14 -27.36
N MET A 42 19.92 -19.97 -27.23
CA MET A 42 20.13 -19.07 -26.10
C MET A 42 19.69 -19.69 -24.79
N THR A 43 18.50 -20.31 -24.76
CA THR A 43 17.96 -21.03 -23.60
C THR A 43 18.90 -22.12 -23.12
N GLU A 44 19.29 -23.04 -23.98
CA GLU A 44 20.23 -24.12 -23.63
C GLU A 44 21.58 -23.61 -23.10
N SER A 45 22.04 -22.48 -23.62
CA SER A 45 23.27 -21.85 -23.15
C SER A 45 23.16 -21.30 -21.73
N LEU A 46 22.00 -20.74 -21.35
CA LEU A 46 21.71 -20.18 -20.05
C LEU A 46 21.31 -21.23 -19.01
N GLU A 47 20.53 -22.25 -19.43
CA GLU A 47 20.18 -23.39 -18.57
C GLU A 47 21.39 -24.24 -18.18
N LYS A 48 22.39 -24.33 -19.05
CA LYS A 48 23.70 -24.98 -18.70
C LYS A 48 24.42 -24.27 -17.57
N VAL A 49 24.17 -23.00 -17.36
CA VAL A 49 24.67 -22.21 -16.22
C VAL A 49 23.81 -22.41 -14.98
N GLY A 50 22.55 -22.88 -15.15
CA GLY A 50 21.61 -23.15 -14.08
C GLY A 50 20.49 -22.11 -13.96
N TYR A 51 20.38 -21.11 -14.84
CA TYR A 51 19.30 -20.13 -14.82
C TYR A 51 17.95 -20.76 -15.22
N ARG A 52 16.87 -20.24 -14.67
CA ARG A 52 15.51 -20.64 -15.06
C ARG A 52 15.09 -19.82 -16.28
N CYS A 53 14.86 -20.46 -17.41
CA CYS A 53 14.53 -19.78 -18.65
C CYS A 53 13.10 -20.09 -19.09
N GLN A 54 12.40 -19.07 -19.58
CA GLN A 54 11.15 -19.20 -20.31
C GLN A 54 11.29 -18.56 -21.68
N VAL A 55 10.68 -19.18 -22.68
CA VAL A 55 10.83 -18.77 -24.08
C VAL A 55 9.50 -18.28 -24.62
N ALA A 56 9.54 -17.18 -25.37
CA ALA A 56 8.48 -16.72 -26.25
C ALA A 56 9.01 -16.70 -27.70
N THR A 57 8.27 -17.30 -28.61
CA THR A 57 8.64 -17.36 -30.02
C THR A 57 8.02 -16.27 -30.86
N SER A 58 7.37 -15.31 -30.24
CA SER A 58 6.81 -14.11 -30.87
C SER A 58 6.72 -12.93 -29.90
N GLY A 59 6.68 -11.72 -30.43
CA GLY A 59 6.52 -10.51 -29.63
C GLY A 59 5.21 -10.48 -28.81
N PRO A 60 4.02 -10.81 -29.40
CA PRO A 60 2.77 -10.88 -28.65
C PRO A 60 2.81 -11.89 -27.51
N GLU A 61 3.45 -13.06 -27.71
CA GLU A 61 3.64 -14.06 -26.64
C GLU A 61 4.55 -13.51 -25.53
N GLY A 62 5.67 -12.87 -25.90
CA GLY A 62 6.59 -12.24 -24.96
C GLY A 62 5.89 -11.19 -24.10
N LYS A 63 5.05 -10.34 -24.72
CA LYS A 63 4.24 -9.36 -24.00
C LYS A 63 3.27 -10.01 -23.02
N ARG A 64 2.54 -11.05 -23.44
CA ARG A 64 1.63 -11.82 -22.56
C ARG A 64 2.37 -12.42 -21.36
N LEU A 65 3.55 -13.00 -21.59
CA LEU A 65 4.36 -13.60 -20.52
C LEU A 65 4.85 -12.54 -19.51
N LEU A 66 5.21 -11.34 -19.97
CA LEU A 66 5.56 -10.20 -19.10
C LEU A 66 4.36 -9.72 -18.26
N GLU A 67 3.14 -9.89 -18.77
CA GLU A 67 1.90 -9.54 -18.04
C GLU A 67 1.54 -10.57 -16.97
N GLN A 68 1.93 -11.83 -17.15
CA GLN A 68 1.54 -12.95 -16.29
C GLN A 68 2.60 -13.35 -15.27
N ASN A 69 3.89 -13.11 -15.54
CA ASN A 69 5.00 -13.59 -14.72
C ASN A 69 6.01 -12.46 -14.41
N THR A 70 6.89 -12.74 -13.46
CA THR A 70 8.02 -11.87 -13.11
C THR A 70 9.33 -12.47 -13.58
N TYR A 71 10.22 -11.63 -14.12
CA TYR A 71 11.54 -12.02 -14.59
C TYR A 71 12.60 -11.04 -14.08
N ASP A 72 13.80 -11.54 -13.80
CA ASP A 72 14.95 -10.73 -13.41
C ASP A 72 15.68 -10.16 -14.65
N VAL A 73 15.72 -10.95 -15.72
CA VAL A 73 16.36 -10.59 -16.98
C VAL A 73 15.47 -10.95 -18.17
N VAL A 74 15.33 -10.01 -19.09
CA VAL A 74 14.60 -10.21 -20.35
C VAL A 74 15.60 -10.09 -21.51
N ILE A 75 15.70 -11.09 -22.36
CA ILE A 75 16.51 -11.06 -23.59
C ILE A 75 15.55 -11.05 -24.75
N THR A 76 15.57 -10.01 -25.59
CA THR A 76 14.62 -9.89 -26.70
C THR A 76 15.31 -9.57 -28.00
N ASP A 77 14.89 -10.23 -29.11
CA ASP A 77 15.27 -9.77 -30.44
C ASP A 77 14.66 -8.39 -30.72
N LEU A 78 15.41 -7.55 -31.39
CA LEU A 78 14.97 -6.22 -31.79
C LEU A 78 13.95 -6.30 -32.93
N VAL A 79 14.16 -7.19 -33.90
CA VAL A 79 13.38 -7.26 -35.15
C VAL A 79 12.45 -8.47 -35.08
N MET A 80 11.20 -8.23 -34.74
CA MET A 80 10.16 -9.26 -34.73
C MET A 80 8.90 -8.73 -35.41
N ASN A 81 8.01 -9.65 -35.82
CA ASN A 81 6.72 -9.30 -36.40
C ASN A 81 5.73 -8.84 -35.34
N GLU A 82 4.79 -7.95 -35.69
CA GLU A 82 3.68 -7.43 -34.87
C GLU A 82 4.15 -6.60 -33.64
N VAL A 83 4.88 -7.20 -32.72
CA VAL A 83 5.46 -6.56 -31.54
C VAL A 83 6.97 -6.70 -31.63
N ASP A 84 7.69 -5.59 -31.78
CA ASP A 84 9.14 -5.57 -31.88
C ASP A 84 9.82 -5.52 -30.48
N GLY A 85 11.15 -5.68 -30.49
CA GLY A 85 11.92 -5.69 -29.24
C GLY A 85 11.89 -4.35 -28.48
N MET A 86 11.66 -3.22 -29.16
CA MET A 86 11.52 -1.91 -28.50
C MET A 86 10.22 -1.85 -27.70
N GLN A 87 9.15 -2.44 -28.23
CA GLN A 87 7.87 -2.54 -27.52
C GLN A 87 7.97 -3.53 -26.35
N ILE A 88 8.72 -4.63 -26.49
CA ILE A 88 9.02 -5.54 -25.36
C ILE A 88 9.81 -4.80 -24.28
N LEU A 89 10.84 -4.01 -24.64
CA LEU A 89 11.59 -3.19 -23.71
C LEU A 89 10.68 -2.21 -22.95
N ALA A 90 9.85 -1.45 -23.70
CA ALA A 90 8.92 -0.50 -23.09
C ALA A 90 7.93 -1.20 -22.13
N THR A 91 7.39 -2.37 -22.56
CA THR A 91 6.48 -3.16 -21.74
C THR A 91 7.19 -3.70 -20.48
N ALA A 92 8.39 -4.25 -20.61
CA ALA A 92 9.17 -4.75 -19.49
C ALA A 92 9.50 -3.62 -18.49
N ARG A 93 9.90 -2.43 -18.99
CA ARG A 93 10.17 -1.27 -18.12
C ARG A 93 8.93 -0.76 -17.39
N GLN A 94 7.77 -0.86 -18.01
CA GLN A 94 6.50 -0.47 -17.40
C GLN A 94 5.99 -1.48 -16.36
N LEU A 95 6.08 -2.79 -16.66
CA LEU A 95 5.51 -3.85 -15.83
C LEU A 95 6.47 -4.39 -14.78
N LEU A 96 7.75 -4.48 -15.15
CA LEU A 96 8.84 -5.04 -14.36
C LEU A 96 10.00 -4.05 -14.33
N PRO A 97 9.88 -2.89 -13.67
CA PRO A 97 10.91 -1.84 -13.65
C PRO A 97 12.24 -2.31 -13.07
N GLU A 98 12.21 -3.40 -12.32
CA GLU A 98 13.35 -4.04 -11.69
C GLU A 98 14.12 -4.99 -12.63
N ALA A 99 13.48 -5.44 -13.73
CA ALA A 99 14.09 -6.38 -14.67
C ALA A 99 15.11 -5.69 -15.58
N TYR A 100 16.21 -6.36 -15.85
CA TYR A 100 17.21 -5.91 -16.81
C TYR A 100 16.91 -6.45 -18.21
N VAL A 101 16.80 -5.56 -19.20
CA VAL A 101 16.47 -5.92 -20.57
C VAL A 101 17.73 -5.90 -21.43
N VAL A 102 18.06 -7.02 -22.06
CA VAL A 102 19.15 -7.18 -23.04
C VAL A 102 18.55 -7.28 -24.44
N MET A 103 18.95 -6.36 -25.32
CA MET A 103 18.50 -6.36 -26.71
C MET A 103 19.41 -7.18 -27.59
N VAL A 104 18.84 -7.96 -28.51
CA VAL A 104 19.55 -8.78 -29.50
C VAL A 104 19.19 -8.33 -30.90
N THR A 105 20.12 -8.27 -31.84
CA THR A 105 19.80 -7.93 -33.23
C THR A 105 20.84 -8.44 -34.23
N GLY A 106 20.36 -8.77 -35.44
CA GLY A 106 21.23 -9.12 -36.58
C GLY A 106 21.68 -7.93 -37.41
N HIS A 107 21.07 -6.74 -37.23
CA HIS A 107 21.38 -5.53 -37.97
C HIS A 107 21.45 -4.34 -37.01
N ALA A 108 22.57 -4.25 -36.29
CA ALA A 108 22.82 -3.14 -35.39
C ALA A 108 23.15 -1.88 -36.18
N THR A 109 22.18 -0.99 -36.39
CA THR A 109 22.53 0.41 -36.62
C THR A 109 22.84 1.05 -35.27
N VAL A 110 23.95 1.79 -35.22
CA VAL A 110 24.36 2.54 -33.99
C VAL A 110 23.18 3.33 -33.42
N THR A 111 22.34 3.88 -34.30
CA THR A 111 21.15 4.65 -33.93
C THR A 111 20.15 3.86 -33.11
N LYS A 112 19.78 2.63 -33.50
CA LYS A 112 18.82 1.80 -32.75
C LYS A 112 19.39 1.28 -31.43
N ALA A 113 20.69 1.00 -31.38
CA ALA A 113 21.35 0.62 -30.14
C ALA A 113 21.34 1.79 -29.12
N VAL A 114 21.64 3.02 -29.58
CA VAL A 114 21.58 4.24 -28.75
C VAL A 114 20.17 4.48 -28.26
N GLU A 115 19.16 4.35 -29.13
CA GLU A 115 17.76 4.53 -28.78
C GLU A 115 17.31 3.50 -27.71
N ALA A 116 17.66 2.24 -27.87
CA ALA A 116 17.36 1.19 -26.89
C ALA A 116 18.02 1.50 -25.52
N MET A 117 19.27 1.96 -25.51
CA MET A 117 19.95 2.35 -24.28
C MET A 117 19.30 3.58 -23.61
N GLN A 118 18.85 4.56 -24.39
CA GLN A 118 18.12 5.74 -23.88
C GLN A 118 16.76 5.36 -23.28
N LEU A 119 16.11 4.33 -23.83
CA LEU A 119 14.86 3.76 -23.30
C LEU A 119 15.09 2.82 -22.10
N GLY A 120 16.33 2.63 -21.67
CA GLY A 120 16.68 1.89 -20.46
C GLY A 120 17.00 0.42 -20.69
N ALA A 121 17.39 0.00 -21.88
CA ALA A 121 18.01 -1.31 -22.07
C ALA A 121 19.30 -1.41 -21.24
N PHE A 122 19.55 -2.57 -20.63
CA PHE A 122 20.75 -2.82 -19.86
C PHE A 122 21.97 -3.03 -20.75
N ASN A 123 21.79 -3.75 -21.84
CA ASN A 123 22.85 -4.03 -22.80
C ASN A 123 22.27 -4.40 -24.17
N PHE A 124 23.17 -4.50 -25.12
CA PHE A 124 22.88 -4.79 -26.52
C PHE A 124 23.84 -5.87 -27.06
N LEU A 125 23.32 -6.87 -27.76
CA LEU A 125 24.04 -7.98 -28.35
C LEU A 125 23.82 -8.04 -29.85
N GLU A 126 24.88 -8.14 -30.63
CA GLU A 126 24.82 -8.33 -32.07
C GLU A 126 24.91 -9.81 -32.44
N LYS A 127 24.03 -10.27 -33.33
CA LYS A 127 24.07 -11.61 -33.94
C LYS A 127 25.22 -11.69 -34.97
N PRO A 128 25.99 -12.79 -35.04
CA PRO A 128 25.79 -14.04 -34.31
C PRO A 128 26.26 -13.99 -32.86
N ILE A 129 25.41 -14.48 -31.94
CA ILE A 129 25.70 -14.50 -30.53
C ILE A 129 26.51 -15.75 -30.19
N THR A 130 27.70 -15.57 -29.64
CA THR A 130 28.44 -16.70 -29.11
C THR A 130 27.96 -17.01 -27.68
N PRO A 131 27.93 -18.31 -27.27
CA PRO A 131 27.52 -18.69 -25.91
C PRO A 131 28.27 -17.96 -24.81
N ASN A 132 29.57 -17.74 -25.02
CA ASN A 132 30.40 -17.02 -24.02
C ASN A 132 29.99 -15.55 -23.87
N ARG A 133 29.65 -14.85 -24.95
CA ARG A 133 29.21 -13.45 -24.92
C ARG A 133 27.84 -13.33 -24.28
N LEU A 134 26.91 -14.27 -24.57
CA LEU A 134 25.59 -14.32 -23.94
C LEU A 134 25.73 -14.53 -22.42
N ARG A 135 26.52 -15.52 -21.99
CA ARG A 135 26.74 -15.80 -20.56
C ARG A 135 27.38 -14.63 -19.84
N ALA A 136 28.40 -13.99 -20.44
CA ALA A 136 29.08 -12.84 -19.83
C ALA A 136 28.13 -11.65 -19.61
N ILE A 137 27.21 -11.36 -20.54
CA ILE A 137 26.24 -10.28 -20.39
C ILE A 137 25.15 -10.67 -19.39
N SER A 138 24.67 -11.91 -19.44
CA SER A 138 23.70 -12.45 -18.49
C SER A 138 24.24 -12.42 -17.06
N LEU A 139 25.51 -12.80 -16.87
CA LEU A 139 26.16 -12.70 -15.57
C LEU A 139 26.21 -11.25 -15.06
N LYS A 140 26.59 -10.28 -15.91
CA LYS A 140 26.56 -8.85 -15.53
C LYS A 140 25.16 -8.35 -15.16
N ALA A 141 24.13 -8.82 -15.85
CA ALA A 141 22.75 -8.47 -15.51
C ALA A 141 22.36 -9.07 -14.15
N VAL A 142 22.70 -10.32 -13.89
CA VAL A 142 22.46 -10.99 -12.60
C VAL A 142 23.25 -10.32 -11.46
N GLU A 143 24.53 -9.99 -11.67
CA GLU A 143 25.31 -9.21 -10.69
C GLU A 143 24.66 -7.87 -10.38
N ALA A 144 24.12 -7.19 -11.37
CA ALA A 144 23.41 -5.92 -11.15
C ALA A 144 22.13 -6.11 -10.33
N VAL A 145 21.33 -7.17 -10.60
CA VAL A 145 20.18 -7.57 -9.78
C VAL A 145 20.61 -7.81 -8.33
N GLN A 146 21.65 -8.62 -8.13
CA GLN A 146 22.14 -8.99 -6.81
C GLN A 146 22.71 -7.78 -6.05
N LEU A 147 23.51 -6.94 -6.70
CA LEU A 147 24.06 -5.73 -6.10
C LEU A 147 22.96 -4.80 -5.60
N ARG A 148 21.89 -4.68 -6.38
CA ARG A 148 20.69 -3.91 -6.00
C ARG A 148 19.99 -4.52 -4.80
N GLN A 149 19.75 -5.83 -4.78
CA GLN A 149 19.16 -6.54 -3.64
C GLN A 149 20.03 -6.42 -2.40
N THR A 150 21.34 -6.63 -2.54
CA THR A 150 22.31 -6.47 -1.43
C THR A 150 22.32 -5.03 -0.90
N ASN A 151 22.22 -4.02 -1.78
CA ASN A 151 22.15 -2.61 -1.37
C ASN A 151 20.87 -2.32 -0.58
N ILE A 152 19.72 -2.88 -0.99
CA ILE A 152 18.46 -2.80 -0.27
C ILE A 152 18.61 -3.47 1.11
N ASP A 153 19.18 -4.66 1.18
CA ASP A 153 19.38 -5.39 2.43
C ASP A 153 20.39 -4.69 3.36
N LEU A 154 21.47 -4.15 2.82
CA LEU A 154 22.44 -3.38 3.60
C LEU A 154 21.83 -2.08 4.14
N ARG A 155 21.03 -1.36 3.33
CA ARG A 155 20.27 -0.20 3.81
C ARG A 155 19.32 -0.61 4.91
N ARG A 156 18.59 -1.70 4.74
CA ARG A 156 17.70 -2.25 5.75
C ARG A 156 18.44 -2.59 7.04
N ARG A 157 19.61 -3.28 6.98
CA ARG A 157 20.45 -3.59 8.16
C ARG A 157 21.04 -2.33 8.82
N LEU A 158 21.36 -1.28 8.05
CA LEU A 158 21.78 0.01 8.59
C LEU A 158 20.60 0.71 9.29
N ASP A 159 19.40 0.65 8.74
CA ASP A 159 18.19 1.19 9.36
C ASP A 159 17.78 0.38 10.60
N GLU A 160 17.92 -0.94 10.59
CA GLU A 160 17.83 -1.83 11.77
C GLU A 160 18.79 -1.39 12.87
N LYS A 161 20.03 -1.06 12.52
CA LYS A 161 21.04 -0.59 13.48
C LYS A 161 20.75 0.80 14.05
N PHE A 162 20.00 1.64 13.34
CA PHE A 162 19.56 2.97 13.78
C PHE A 162 18.12 2.99 14.34
N GLY A 163 17.44 1.82 14.44
CA GLY A 163 16.15 1.68 15.14
C GLY A 163 14.94 2.24 14.39
N PHE A 164 15.05 2.65 13.12
CA PHE A 164 13.89 2.91 12.25
C PHE A 164 13.33 1.61 11.65
N GLU A 165 13.50 0.51 12.41
CA GLU A 165 12.99 -0.81 12.06
C GLU A 165 11.47 -0.77 11.84
N GLY A 166 11.04 -1.41 10.78
CA GLY A 166 9.61 -1.55 10.45
C GLY A 166 9.03 -0.45 9.58
N ILE A 167 9.78 0.63 9.26
CA ILE A 167 9.34 1.60 8.26
C ILE A 167 9.81 1.14 6.88
N VAL A 168 8.86 0.66 6.08
CA VAL A 168 9.11 0.21 4.71
C VAL A 168 8.83 1.37 3.75
N PHE A 169 9.82 1.73 2.95
CA PHE A 169 9.70 2.78 1.94
C PHE A 169 10.77 2.62 0.85
N ALA A 170 10.55 3.27 -0.30
CA ALA A 170 11.50 3.38 -1.40
C ALA A 170 11.53 4.79 -2.01
N SER A 171 10.51 5.61 -1.73
CA SER A 171 10.38 6.94 -2.29
C SER A 171 11.43 7.91 -1.75
N PRO A 172 11.95 8.84 -2.59
CA PRO A 172 12.88 9.89 -2.17
C PRO A 172 12.31 10.82 -1.08
N GLN A 173 10.99 11.09 -1.13
CA GLN A 173 10.31 11.92 -0.14
C GLN A 173 10.39 11.29 1.26
N MET A 174 10.14 9.97 1.37
CA MET A 174 10.27 9.27 2.64
C MET A 174 11.72 9.15 3.09
N GLN A 175 12.66 8.96 2.16
CA GLN A 175 14.10 8.97 2.50
C GLN A 175 14.50 10.31 3.13
N TYR A 176 14.12 11.43 2.51
CA TYR A 176 14.38 12.77 3.07
C TYR A 176 13.75 12.95 4.45
N LEU A 177 12.50 12.50 4.62
CA LEU A 177 11.80 12.57 5.89
C LEU A 177 12.52 11.75 6.97
N ILE A 178 12.92 10.52 6.68
CA ILE A 178 13.66 9.66 7.62
C ILE A 178 15.01 10.29 8.00
N ASP A 179 15.75 10.87 7.06
CA ASP A 179 17.02 11.54 7.34
C ASP A 179 16.83 12.78 8.22
N ARG A 180 15.71 13.47 8.08
CA ARG A 180 15.31 14.55 8.97
C ARG A 180 14.96 14.03 10.37
N LEU A 181 14.22 12.91 10.45
CA LEU A 181 13.86 12.26 11.71
C LEU A 181 15.09 11.77 12.49
N LYS A 182 16.11 11.26 11.82
CA LYS A 182 17.40 10.86 12.45
C LYS A 182 18.06 12.02 13.19
N ARG A 183 17.85 13.26 12.74
CA ARG A 183 18.36 14.47 13.43
C ARG A 183 17.46 14.97 14.54
N ILE A 184 16.14 14.76 14.42
CA ILE A 184 15.13 15.20 15.39
C ILE A 184 15.06 14.23 16.58
N ALA A 185 15.13 12.94 16.33
CA ALA A 185 14.92 11.91 17.34
C ALA A 185 15.84 12.03 18.58
N PRO A 186 17.14 12.36 18.46
CA PRO A 186 18.03 12.51 19.62
C PRO A 186 17.72 13.74 20.50
N THR A 187 16.86 14.66 20.05
CA THR A 187 16.49 15.88 20.82
C THR A 187 15.25 15.65 21.65
N ASP A 188 15.04 16.46 22.69
CA ASP A 188 13.80 16.49 23.48
C ASP A 188 12.71 17.42 22.90
N ALA A 189 12.91 17.95 21.68
CA ALA A 189 11.97 18.85 21.05
C ALA A 189 10.59 18.21 20.87
N THR A 190 9.53 19.02 21.07
CA THR A 190 8.16 18.65 20.74
C THR A 190 8.01 18.46 19.23
N VAL A 191 7.35 17.38 18.81
CA VAL A 191 7.16 17.06 17.41
C VAL A 191 5.68 17.01 17.08
N LEU A 192 5.27 17.74 16.03
CA LEU A 192 3.93 17.68 15.47
C LEU A 192 3.98 16.91 14.14
N ILE A 193 3.31 15.77 14.08
CA ILE A 193 3.21 14.92 12.89
C ILE A 193 1.87 15.21 12.20
N THR A 194 1.92 15.67 10.96
CA THR A 194 0.72 15.93 10.15
C THR A 194 0.63 14.98 8.97
N GLY A 195 -0.57 14.72 8.51
CA GLY A 195 -0.82 13.86 7.34
C GLY A 195 -2.16 13.16 7.43
N GLU A 196 -2.64 12.67 6.30
CA GLU A 196 -3.92 11.99 6.20
C GLU A 196 -4.04 10.76 7.12
N SER A 197 -5.27 10.31 7.34
CA SER A 197 -5.50 9.06 8.08
C SER A 197 -4.85 7.87 7.36
N GLY A 198 -4.23 6.97 8.13
CA GLY A 198 -3.61 5.77 7.56
C GLY A 198 -2.25 5.95 6.90
N THR A 199 -1.62 7.15 6.96
CA THR A 199 -0.28 7.41 6.38
C THR A 199 0.88 6.84 7.19
N GLY A 200 0.65 6.41 8.44
CA GLY A 200 1.67 5.82 9.33
C GLY A 200 2.18 6.75 10.42
N LYS A 201 1.43 7.80 10.82
CA LYS A 201 1.83 8.77 11.87
C LYS A 201 2.28 8.10 13.17
N GLU A 202 1.55 7.09 13.64
CA GLU A 202 1.89 6.33 14.85
C GLU A 202 3.23 5.58 14.72
N MET A 203 3.52 5.00 13.54
CA MET A 203 4.78 4.32 13.28
C MET A 203 5.97 5.30 13.35
N ILE A 204 5.80 6.50 12.80
CA ILE A 204 6.80 7.58 12.88
C ILE A 204 7.02 8.02 14.33
N ALA A 205 5.96 8.16 15.14
CA ALA A 205 6.09 8.49 16.55
C ALA A 205 6.87 7.42 17.33
N LYS A 206 6.59 6.14 17.08
CA LYS A 206 7.36 5.01 17.65
C LYS A 206 8.83 5.07 17.23
N ALA A 207 9.11 5.33 15.96
CA ALA A 207 10.48 5.43 15.44
C ALA A 207 11.24 6.60 16.09
N ILE A 208 10.60 7.76 16.27
CA ILE A 208 11.20 8.91 16.98
C ILE A 208 11.56 8.52 18.42
N HIS A 209 10.65 7.86 19.13
CA HIS A 209 10.93 7.41 20.50
C HIS A 209 12.06 6.40 20.57
N GLN A 210 12.07 5.37 19.72
CA GLN A 210 13.09 4.31 19.68
C GLN A 210 14.50 4.83 19.38
N ASN A 211 14.59 5.97 18.66
CA ASN A 211 15.86 6.62 18.34
C ASN A 211 16.20 7.80 19.27
N SER A 212 15.45 7.97 20.36
CA SER A 212 15.67 9.03 21.33
C SER A 212 16.52 8.56 22.52
N PRO A 213 17.06 9.50 23.32
CA PRO A 213 17.68 9.18 24.60
C PRO A 213 16.73 8.47 25.57
N ARG A 214 15.41 8.61 25.34
CA ARG A 214 14.34 8.03 26.16
C ARG A 214 13.88 6.63 25.67
N LYS A 215 14.59 5.99 24.72
CA LYS A 215 14.20 4.71 24.14
C LYS A 215 13.99 3.57 25.16
N ALA A 216 14.72 3.61 26.28
CA ALA A 216 14.57 2.65 27.38
C ALA A 216 13.44 2.99 28.37
N LYS A 217 12.78 4.14 28.19
CA LYS A 217 11.66 4.59 29.02
C LYS A 217 10.33 4.29 28.32
N ARG A 218 9.23 4.57 29.01
CA ARG A 218 7.89 4.28 28.46
C ARG A 218 7.54 5.19 27.28
N LEU A 219 6.93 4.62 26.26
CA LEU A 219 6.15 5.33 25.26
C LEU A 219 4.67 5.10 25.58
N VAL A 220 3.98 6.16 25.99
CA VAL A 220 2.54 6.11 26.27
C VAL A 220 1.80 6.74 25.08
N GLY A 221 0.90 6.00 24.46
CA GLY A 221 0.05 6.47 23.36
C GLY A 221 -1.36 6.73 23.85
N LEU A 222 -1.91 7.88 23.52
CA LEU A 222 -3.31 8.23 23.74
C LEU A 222 -3.91 8.75 22.43
N ASN A 223 -4.96 8.10 21.94
CA ASN A 223 -5.75 8.63 20.83
C ASN A 223 -6.92 9.42 21.39
N VAL A 224 -6.88 10.75 21.18
CA VAL A 224 -7.88 11.67 21.72
C VAL A 224 -9.28 11.37 21.19
N ARG A 225 -9.37 11.00 19.92
CA ARG A 225 -10.64 10.70 19.26
C ARG A 225 -11.30 9.40 19.76
N ALA A 226 -10.52 8.46 20.28
CA ALA A 226 -11.04 7.18 20.78
C ALA A 226 -11.66 7.28 22.17
N VAL A 227 -11.49 8.42 22.85
CA VAL A 227 -11.98 8.67 24.20
C VAL A 227 -13.15 9.65 24.14
N SER A 228 -14.19 9.45 24.95
CA SER A 228 -15.29 10.42 25.04
C SER A 228 -14.77 11.78 25.53
N GLU A 229 -15.33 12.87 25.01
CA GLU A 229 -14.91 14.23 25.29
C GLU A 229 -14.82 14.53 26.80
N THR A 230 -15.74 13.98 27.58
CA THR A 230 -15.79 14.12 29.04
C THR A 230 -14.67 13.39 29.77
N LEU A 231 -14.08 12.36 29.18
CA LEU A 231 -13.03 11.54 29.79
C LEU A 231 -11.63 11.87 29.32
N VAL A 232 -11.46 12.62 28.22
CA VAL A 232 -10.15 12.97 27.67
C VAL A 232 -9.27 13.65 28.73
N GLU A 233 -9.83 14.55 29.50
CA GLU A 233 -9.13 15.26 30.55
C GLU A 233 -8.64 14.32 31.65
N SER A 234 -9.51 13.40 32.09
CA SER A 234 -9.19 12.38 33.09
C SER A 234 -8.14 11.39 32.61
N GLU A 235 -8.19 10.97 31.36
CA GLU A 235 -7.18 10.06 30.76
C GLU A 235 -5.80 10.76 30.63
N LEU A 236 -5.76 12.05 30.32
CA LEU A 236 -4.52 12.81 30.20
C LEU A 236 -3.87 13.13 31.54
N PHE A 237 -4.65 13.69 32.47
CA PHE A 237 -4.12 14.28 33.71
C PHE A 237 -4.39 13.43 34.95
N GLY A 238 -5.29 12.44 34.87
CA GLY A 238 -5.74 11.66 36.01
C GLY A 238 -6.84 12.35 36.79
N HIS A 239 -7.44 11.65 37.75
CA HIS A 239 -8.46 12.16 38.62
C HIS A 239 -8.31 11.66 40.06
N VAL A 240 -8.85 12.38 41.01
CA VAL A 240 -9.05 11.93 42.39
C VAL A 240 -10.47 11.40 42.58
N ARG A 241 -10.66 10.53 43.54
CA ARG A 241 -11.97 10.01 43.92
C ARG A 241 -12.97 11.13 44.14
N GLY A 242 -14.16 11.00 43.53
CA GLY A 242 -15.23 11.99 43.64
C GLY A 242 -15.09 13.21 42.68
N ALA A 243 -14.13 13.23 41.77
CA ALA A 243 -13.94 14.28 40.78
C ALA A 243 -15.13 14.42 39.81
N PHE A 244 -15.84 13.34 39.54
CA PHE A 244 -17.08 13.24 38.74
C PHE A 244 -17.90 12.03 39.21
N THR A 245 -19.13 11.87 38.70
CA THR A 245 -20.11 10.88 39.18
C THR A 245 -19.57 9.44 39.24
N ASP A 246 -18.72 9.04 38.28
CA ASP A 246 -18.16 7.70 38.15
C ASP A 246 -16.72 7.57 38.70
N ALA A 247 -16.18 8.60 39.33
CA ALA A 247 -14.83 8.59 39.91
C ALA A 247 -14.81 7.87 41.27
N VAL A 248 -14.83 6.51 41.23
CA VAL A 248 -14.88 5.65 42.44
C VAL A 248 -13.52 5.56 43.14
N SER A 249 -12.40 5.73 42.43
CA SER A 249 -11.02 5.66 42.94
C SER A 249 -10.12 6.72 42.31
N ASP A 250 -8.95 6.97 42.92
CA ASP A 250 -7.90 7.77 42.30
C ASP A 250 -7.32 7.04 41.09
N ARG A 251 -7.04 7.79 40.00
CA ARG A 251 -6.42 7.25 38.79
C ARG A 251 -5.31 8.17 38.26
N GLU A 252 -4.16 7.59 37.94
CA GLU A 252 -3.06 8.32 37.29
C GLU A 252 -3.38 8.57 35.82
N GLY A 253 -3.00 9.77 35.33
CA GLY A 253 -3.15 10.15 33.92
C GLY A 253 -1.95 9.76 33.06
N ALA A 254 -2.13 9.86 31.74
CA ALA A 254 -1.12 9.54 30.74
C ALA A 254 0.20 10.31 30.94
N PHE A 255 0.14 11.57 31.38
CA PHE A 255 1.34 12.37 31.68
C PHE A 255 2.15 11.80 32.87
N GLN A 256 1.49 11.39 33.95
CA GLN A 256 2.17 10.76 35.08
C GLN A 256 2.78 9.42 34.69
N TYR A 257 2.01 8.64 33.93
CA TYR A 257 2.44 7.32 33.46
C TYR A 257 3.62 7.38 32.49
N ALA A 258 3.73 8.49 31.72
CA ALA A 258 4.80 8.78 30.78
C ALA A 258 6.00 9.49 31.41
N ASP A 259 6.01 9.75 32.71
CA ASP A 259 7.08 10.53 33.36
C ASP A 259 8.47 9.93 33.13
N GLY A 260 9.43 10.77 32.75
CA GLY A 260 10.77 10.39 32.29
C GLY A 260 10.83 9.80 30.88
N GLY A 261 9.66 9.57 30.23
CA GLY A 261 9.52 8.94 28.92
C GLY A 261 8.96 9.84 27.83
N THR A 262 8.10 9.30 26.99
CA THR A 262 7.47 10.00 25.87
C THR A 262 5.96 9.78 25.87
N LEU A 263 5.19 10.86 25.70
CA LEU A 263 3.76 10.81 25.47
C LEU A 263 3.47 11.07 23.98
N PHE A 264 2.75 10.17 23.36
CA PHE A 264 2.24 10.32 21.99
C PHE A 264 0.75 10.63 22.04
N LEU A 265 0.35 11.82 21.57
CA LEU A 265 -1.04 12.24 21.43
C LEU A 265 -1.46 12.12 19.97
N ASP A 266 -2.28 11.12 19.67
CA ASP A 266 -2.86 10.96 18.33
C ASP A 266 -4.18 11.72 18.22
N GLU A 267 -4.40 12.31 17.04
CA GLU A 267 -5.57 13.14 16.68
C GLU A 267 -5.77 14.33 17.66
N VAL A 268 -4.67 15.06 17.92
CA VAL A 268 -4.69 16.23 18.85
C VAL A 268 -5.66 17.34 18.41
N GLY A 269 -6.02 17.40 17.12
CA GLY A 269 -7.03 18.32 16.59
C GLY A 269 -8.46 18.06 17.07
N ASP A 270 -8.72 16.87 17.62
CA ASP A 270 -10.04 16.53 18.20
C ASP A 270 -10.12 16.81 19.71
N MET A 271 -9.11 17.48 20.29
CA MET A 271 -9.05 17.79 21.72
C MET A 271 -10.04 18.91 22.11
N PRO A 272 -10.85 18.73 23.16
CA PRO A 272 -11.75 19.77 23.66
C PRO A 272 -11.00 21.04 24.10
N MET A 273 -11.59 22.21 23.93
CA MET A 273 -10.98 23.49 24.25
C MET A 273 -10.53 23.61 25.70
N SER A 274 -11.30 23.07 26.66
CA SER A 274 -10.94 23.04 28.09
C SER A 274 -9.64 22.23 28.32
N THR A 275 -9.51 21.11 27.65
CA THR A 275 -8.32 20.23 27.71
C THR A 275 -7.11 20.88 27.03
N GLN A 276 -7.30 21.63 25.93
CA GLN A 276 -6.23 22.37 25.26
C GLN A 276 -5.59 23.41 26.22
N ILE A 277 -6.39 24.11 27.05
CA ILE A 277 -5.90 25.06 28.03
C ILE A 277 -5.01 24.39 29.08
N LYS A 278 -5.43 23.21 29.57
CA LYS A 278 -4.66 22.46 30.56
C LYS A 278 -3.38 21.90 29.97
N LEU A 279 -3.47 21.38 28.74
CA LEU A 279 -2.30 20.87 28.00
C LEU A 279 -1.24 21.98 27.84
N LEU A 280 -1.65 23.19 27.44
CA LEU A 280 -0.74 24.34 27.30
C LEU A 280 0.02 24.59 28.61
N ARG A 281 -0.69 24.63 29.75
CA ARG A 281 -0.07 24.84 31.06
C ARG A 281 0.96 23.75 31.38
N VAL A 282 0.65 22.47 31.09
CA VAL A 282 1.59 21.37 31.32
C VAL A 282 2.86 21.53 30.46
N LEU A 283 2.72 22.00 29.22
CA LEU A 283 3.86 22.23 28.34
C LEU A 283 4.73 23.41 28.73
N GLU A 284 4.16 24.38 29.44
CA GLU A 284 4.87 25.58 29.94
C GLU A 284 5.53 25.34 31.31
N GLU A 285 4.76 24.78 32.25
CA GLU A 285 5.15 24.66 33.65
C GLU A 285 5.79 23.31 33.99
N GLN A 286 5.66 22.31 33.11
CA GLN A 286 6.06 20.91 33.35
C GLN A 286 5.43 20.33 34.63
N GLN A 287 4.19 20.73 34.92
CA GLN A 287 3.40 20.30 36.05
C GLN A 287 2.00 19.91 35.60
N ILE A 288 1.44 18.89 36.23
CA ILE A 288 0.04 18.49 36.04
C ILE A 288 -0.74 18.64 37.35
N THR A 289 -2.04 18.88 37.22
CA THR A 289 -3.01 18.82 38.31
C THR A 289 -4.09 17.84 37.93
N ARG A 290 -4.36 16.83 38.79
CA ARG A 290 -5.43 15.84 38.56
C ARG A 290 -6.80 16.52 38.61
N VAL A 291 -7.76 15.95 37.89
CA VAL A 291 -9.15 16.44 37.94
C VAL A 291 -9.69 16.26 39.34
N GLY A 292 -10.22 17.34 39.92
CA GLY A 292 -10.73 17.38 41.30
C GLY A 292 -9.67 17.56 42.39
N ASP A 293 -8.38 17.72 42.04
CA ASP A 293 -7.29 17.98 42.99
C ASP A 293 -6.76 19.42 42.84
N ASN A 294 -6.13 19.93 43.90
CA ASN A 294 -5.42 21.20 43.89
C ASN A 294 -3.89 21.03 43.96
N LYS A 295 -3.40 19.80 44.03
CA LYS A 295 -1.96 19.52 44.12
C LYS A 295 -1.36 19.39 42.73
N SER A 296 -0.29 20.12 42.48
CA SER A 296 0.48 19.99 41.25
C SER A 296 1.62 18.96 41.40
N HIS A 297 1.83 18.17 40.36
CA HIS A 297 2.87 17.15 40.27
C HIS A 297 3.81 17.51 39.12
N LYS A 298 5.12 17.57 39.38
CA LYS A 298 6.13 17.77 38.31
C LYS A 298 6.20 16.56 37.43
N VAL A 299 6.29 16.75 36.12
CA VAL A 299 6.46 15.71 35.12
C VAL A 299 7.50 16.12 34.09
N ASN A 300 8.31 15.18 33.65
CA ASN A 300 9.31 15.38 32.59
C ASN A 300 8.98 14.47 31.42
N VAL A 301 8.13 14.92 30.52
CA VAL A 301 7.62 14.12 29.40
C VAL A 301 7.99 14.76 28.07
N ARG A 302 8.60 14.00 27.17
CA ARG A 302 8.73 14.40 25.76
C ARG A 302 7.39 14.22 25.07
N LEU A 303 6.87 15.28 24.42
CA LEU A 303 5.61 15.21 23.69
C LEU A 303 5.82 15.01 22.19
N ILE A 304 5.09 14.06 21.62
CA ILE A 304 4.90 13.86 20.18
C ILE A 304 3.40 13.91 19.91
N SER A 305 2.96 14.79 19.02
CA SER A 305 1.53 14.94 18.68
C SER A 305 1.30 14.58 17.23
N ALA A 306 0.13 14.03 16.91
CA ALA A 306 -0.26 13.74 15.53
C ALA A 306 -1.68 14.24 15.25
N THR A 307 -1.94 14.63 13.99
CA THR A 307 -3.28 15.00 13.54
C THR A 307 -3.43 14.84 12.03
N ASN A 308 -4.64 14.56 11.57
CA ASN A 308 -5.04 14.64 10.17
C ASN A 308 -5.82 15.93 9.85
N ARG A 309 -6.15 16.74 10.86
CA ARG A 309 -6.93 17.97 10.66
C ARG A 309 -6.02 19.17 10.37
N PRO A 310 -6.46 20.12 9.56
CA PRO A 310 -5.74 21.37 9.28
C PRO A 310 -5.86 22.32 10.48
N LEU A 311 -4.88 22.28 11.42
CA LEU A 311 -4.93 23.05 12.66
C LEU A 311 -4.99 24.56 12.42
N GLU A 312 -4.34 25.06 11.36
CA GLU A 312 -4.36 26.47 10.98
C GLU A 312 -5.80 26.94 10.72
N LYS A 313 -6.57 26.18 9.94
CA LYS A 313 -7.99 26.49 9.69
C LYS A 313 -8.83 26.38 10.95
N MET A 314 -8.54 25.40 11.81
CA MET A 314 -9.25 25.25 13.09
C MET A 314 -9.00 26.41 14.04
N ILE A 315 -7.83 27.08 13.95
CA ILE A 315 -7.54 28.30 14.71
C ILE A 315 -8.43 29.45 14.20
N GLU A 316 -8.55 29.62 12.89
CA GLU A 316 -9.45 30.61 12.28
C GLU A 316 -10.90 30.38 12.69
N ASP A 317 -11.33 29.13 12.75
CA ASP A 317 -12.67 28.70 13.18
C ASP A 317 -12.85 28.67 14.71
N GLN A 318 -11.86 29.11 15.50
CA GLN A 318 -11.85 29.12 16.96
C GLN A 318 -12.04 27.75 17.64
N GLN A 319 -11.72 26.66 16.91
CA GLN A 319 -11.80 25.29 17.40
C GLN A 319 -10.46 24.79 17.97
N PHE A 320 -9.37 25.50 17.73
CA PHE A 320 -8.06 25.19 18.26
C PHE A 320 -7.34 26.47 18.70
N ARG A 321 -6.64 26.42 19.84
CA ARG A 321 -5.94 27.56 20.40
C ARG A 321 -4.63 27.83 19.66
N ASN A 322 -4.41 29.06 19.31
CA ASN A 322 -3.20 29.52 18.63
C ASN A 322 -1.92 29.38 19.49
N ASP A 323 -2.02 29.64 20.79
CA ASP A 323 -0.91 29.50 21.74
C ASP A 323 -0.45 28.05 21.89
N LEU A 324 -1.40 27.11 22.02
CA LEU A 324 -1.09 25.69 22.04
C LEU A 324 -0.46 25.22 20.72
N TYR A 325 -0.99 25.68 19.58
CA TYR A 325 -0.45 25.33 18.28
C TYR A 325 1.04 25.66 18.15
N TYR A 326 1.47 26.85 18.53
CA TYR A 326 2.89 27.22 18.48
C TYR A 326 3.75 26.40 19.46
N ARG A 327 3.20 25.99 20.58
CA ARG A 327 3.91 25.13 21.54
C ARG A 327 4.06 23.68 21.05
N LEU A 328 3.11 23.19 20.26
CA LEU A 328 3.17 21.88 19.60
C LEU A 328 4.03 21.91 18.34
N LYS A 329 4.02 23.00 17.58
CA LYS A 329 4.70 23.17 16.27
C LYS A 329 6.18 23.58 16.42
N VAL A 330 6.93 23.01 17.37
CA VAL A 330 8.39 23.27 17.46
C VAL A 330 9.10 22.62 16.28
N VAL A 331 8.80 21.35 16.00
CA VAL A 331 9.25 20.64 14.81
C VAL A 331 8.05 19.99 14.15
N THR A 332 7.80 20.33 12.87
CA THR A 332 6.72 19.71 12.10
C THR A 332 7.27 18.65 11.15
N VAL A 333 6.60 17.51 11.13
CA VAL A 333 6.87 16.37 10.25
C VAL A 333 5.61 16.08 9.46
N HIS A 334 5.64 16.33 8.15
CA HIS A 334 4.50 16.05 7.28
C HIS A 334 4.69 14.70 6.57
N LEU A 335 3.73 13.78 6.72
CA LEU A 335 3.69 12.51 6.02
C LEU A 335 2.88 12.67 4.73
N PRO A 336 3.50 12.49 3.56
CA PRO A 336 2.78 12.53 2.31
C PRO A 336 1.79 11.35 2.20
N PRO A 337 0.63 11.55 1.56
CA PRO A 337 -0.30 10.47 1.27
C PRO A 337 0.33 9.46 0.30
N LEU A 338 -0.17 8.23 0.30
CA LEU A 338 0.43 7.12 -0.48
C LEU A 338 0.45 7.39 -1.99
N ARG A 339 -0.55 8.12 -2.52
CA ARG A 339 -0.62 8.55 -3.92
C ARG A 339 0.54 9.46 -4.37
N GLU A 340 1.19 10.17 -3.44
CA GLU A 340 2.35 11.05 -3.71
C GLU A 340 3.69 10.31 -3.57
N ARG A 341 3.68 9.07 -2.99
CA ARG A 341 4.86 8.21 -2.81
C ARG A 341 4.64 6.82 -3.39
N ARG A 342 4.28 6.75 -4.65
CA ARG A 342 3.90 5.51 -5.33
C ARG A 342 5.01 4.46 -5.35
N ASP A 343 6.27 4.89 -5.30
CA ASP A 343 7.43 3.99 -5.20
C ASP A 343 7.42 3.12 -3.94
N ASP A 344 6.71 3.55 -2.89
CA ASP A 344 6.57 2.80 -1.65
C ASP A 344 5.54 1.67 -1.76
N ILE A 345 4.64 1.69 -2.76
CA ILE A 345 3.52 0.75 -2.85
C ILE A 345 4.02 -0.69 -2.98
N VAL A 346 4.92 -0.95 -3.93
CA VAL A 346 5.41 -2.32 -4.19
C VAL A 346 6.19 -2.89 -2.99
N PRO A 347 7.14 -2.17 -2.38
CA PRO A 347 7.79 -2.62 -1.15
C PRO A 347 6.81 -2.88 0.02
N LEU A 348 5.78 -2.03 0.18
CA LEU A 348 4.76 -2.21 1.20
C LEU A 348 3.88 -3.43 0.93
N MET A 349 3.48 -3.66 -0.32
CA MET A 349 2.74 -4.86 -0.73
C MET A 349 3.53 -6.13 -0.36
N ASP A 350 4.81 -6.20 -0.74
CA ASP A 350 5.65 -7.36 -0.47
C ASP A 350 5.88 -7.57 1.04
N HIS A 351 6.09 -6.48 1.79
CA HIS A 351 6.20 -6.52 3.24
C HIS A 351 4.94 -7.09 3.90
N PHE A 352 3.76 -6.57 3.56
CA PHE A 352 2.50 -7.04 4.12
C PHE A 352 2.18 -8.47 3.69
N ARG A 353 2.42 -8.82 2.43
CA ARG A 353 2.27 -10.20 1.94
C ARG A 353 3.07 -11.18 2.79
N LYS A 354 4.37 -10.94 2.99
CA LYS A 354 5.25 -11.78 3.83
C LYS A 354 4.75 -11.85 5.27
N GLN A 355 4.29 -10.74 5.82
CA GLN A 355 3.72 -10.66 7.15
C GLN A 355 2.47 -11.51 7.29
N PHE A 356 1.53 -11.42 6.33
CA PHE A 356 0.25 -12.12 6.39
C PHE A 356 0.36 -13.61 6.05
N ILE A 357 1.22 -14.01 5.11
CA ILE A 357 1.58 -15.42 4.90
C ILE A 357 1.99 -16.07 6.22
N LYS A 358 2.90 -15.42 6.97
CA LYS A 358 3.35 -15.92 8.27
C LYS A 358 2.24 -15.91 9.31
N ARG A 359 1.44 -14.84 9.38
CA ARG A 359 0.38 -14.66 10.39
C ARG A 359 -0.76 -15.67 10.22
N HIS A 360 -1.19 -15.91 8.98
CA HIS A 360 -2.31 -16.79 8.64
C HIS A 360 -1.88 -18.20 8.28
N ASN A 361 -0.57 -18.52 8.42
CA ASN A 361 0.03 -19.81 8.08
C ASN A 361 -0.37 -20.29 6.67
N ARG A 362 -0.33 -19.36 5.69
CA ARG A 362 -0.63 -19.64 4.30
C ARG A 362 0.62 -20.10 3.54
N GLY A 363 0.41 -20.77 2.42
CA GLY A 363 1.46 -21.11 1.47
C GLY A 363 2.12 -19.86 0.84
N PRO A 364 3.26 -20.03 0.16
CA PRO A 364 3.87 -18.92 -0.58
C PRO A 364 2.96 -18.50 -1.73
N CYS A 365 2.63 -17.20 -1.79
CA CYS A 365 1.85 -16.60 -2.85
C CYS A 365 2.56 -15.36 -3.42
N ASN A 366 2.28 -14.99 -4.67
CA ASN A 366 2.90 -13.85 -5.32
C ASN A 366 1.85 -13.02 -6.07
N PHE A 367 2.03 -11.69 -6.04
CA PHE A 367 1.18 -10.79 -6.83
C PHE A 367 1.42 -10.98 -8.32
N THR A 368 0.34 -11.03 -9.09
CA THR A 368 0.43 -10.94 -10.54
C THR A 368 0.77 -9.51 -11.00
N PRO A 369 1.39 -9.33 -12.17
CA PRO A 369 1.66 -8.00 -12.73
C PRO A 369 0.38 -7.15 -12.92
N ALA A 370 -0.76 -7.80 -13.15
CA ALA A 370 -2.06 -7.11 -13.29
C ALA A 370 -2.49 -6.43 -11.98
N VAL A 371 -2.39 -7.13 -10.85
CA VAL A 371 -2.67 -6.58 -9.52
C VAL A 371 -1.71 -5.46 -9.17
N THR A 372 -0.41 -5.65 -9.43
CA THR A 372 0.60 -4.63 -9.15
C THR A 372 0.30 -3.34 -9.91
N ARG A 373 -0.09 -3.42 -11.20
CA ARG A 373 -0.52 -2.24 -11.98
C ARG A 373 -1.73 -1.55 -11.36
N LYS A 374 -2.75 -2.34 -10.98
CA LYS A 374 -3.96 -1.81 -10.37
C LYS A 374 -3.64 -1.06 -9.08
N PHE A 375 -2.78 -1.62 -8.22
CA PHE A 375 -2.36 -0.99 -6.97
C PHE A 375 -1.56 0.30 -7.20
N LEU A 376 -0.70 0.34 -8.22
CA LEU A 376 0.06 1.55 -8.60
C LEU A 376 -0.84 2.67 -9.16
N SER A 377 -1.96 2.34 -9.79
CA SER A 377 -2.89 3.33 -10.36
C SER A 377 -3.92 3.85 -9.36
N TYR A 378 -4.18 3.12 -8.27
CA TYR A 378 -5.20 3.48 -7.31
C TYR A 378 -4.84 4.68 -6.44
N THR A 379 -5.84 5.45 -6.00
CA THR A 379 -5.65 6.73 -5.29
C THR A 379 -5.35 6.57 -3.79
N TRP A 380 -5.67 5.41 -3.22
CA TRP A 380 -5.43 5.05 -1.81
C TRP A 380 -6.00 6.07 -0.80
N PRO A 381 -7.32 6.33 -0.78
CA PRO A 381 -7.91 7.29 0.17
C PRO A 381 -7.68 6.89 1.63
N GLY A 382 -7.57 5.59 1.94
CA GLY A 382 -7.19 5.09 3.27
C GLY A 382 -5.70 4.85 3.46
N ASN A 383 -4.86 5.28 2.50
CA ASN A 383 -3.39 5.20 2.53
C ASN A 383 -2.87 3.78 2.85
N ILE A 384 -1.82 3.67 3.68
CA ILE A 384 -1.19 2.39 4.05
C ILE A 384 -2.17 1.47 4.81
N ARG A 385 -3.11 2.03 5.58
CA ARG A 385 -4.11 1.22 6.30
C ARG A 385 -4.99 0.45 5.33
N GLN A 386 -5.44 1.09 4.27
CA GLN A 386 -6.24 0.45 3.22
C GLN A 386 -5.41 -0.56 2.42
N LEU A 387 -4.20 -0.18 1.99
CA LEU A 387 -3.28 -1.09 1.30
C LEU A 387 -3.04 -2.36 2.10
N ARG A 388 -2.76 -2.23 3.40
CA ARG A 388 -2.55 -3.36 4.30
C ARG A 388 -3.77 -4.28 4.36
N ASN A 389 -4.98 -3.71 4.51
CA ASN A 389 -6.22 -4.49 4.57
C ASN A 389 -6.44 -5.24 3.25
N PHE A 390 -6.22 -4.60 2.11
CA PHE A 390 -6.39 -5.24 0.81
C PHE A 390 -5.42 -6.42 0.62
N VAL A 391 -4.15 -6.23 0.97
CA VAL A 391 -3.16 -7.32 0.93
C VAL A 391 -3.53 -8.45 1.90
N GLU A 392 -4.05 -8.14 3.09
CA GLU A 392 -4.51 -9.15 4.05
C GLU A 392 -5.67 -9.96 3.47
N THR A 393 -6.68 -9.29 2.89
CA THR A 393 -7.83 -9.93 2.24
C THR A 393 -7.38 -10.87 1.13
N MET A 394 -6.53 -10.40 0.21
CA MET A 394 -6.02 -11.23 -0.89
C MET A 394 -5.27 -12.46 -0.39
N VAL A 395 -4.37 -12.32 0.59
CA VAL A 395 -3.64 -13.47 1.17
C VAL A 395 -4.57 -14.46 1.86
N VAL A 396 -5.67 -13.99 2.47
CA VAL A 396 -6.65 -14.86 3.12
C VAL A 396 -7.52 -15.59 2.10
N LEU A 397 -7.90 -14.94 1.00
CA LEU A 397 -8.75 -15.52 -0.05
C LEU A 397 -7.97 -16.40 -1.02
N ASP A 398 -6.66 -16.22 -1.16
CA ASP A 398 -5.80 -16.97 -2.06
C ASP A 398 -5.95 -18.49 -1.90
N THR A 399 -6.15 -19.20 -3.02
CA THR A 399 -6.32 -20.66 -3.07
C THR A 399 -5.29 -21.37 -3.93
N ASP A 400 -4.61 -20.65 -4.83
CA ASP A 400 -3.71 -21.24 -5.84
C ASP A 400 -2.25 -20.73 -5.76
N GLY A 401 -1.95 -19.83 -4.82
CA GLY A 401 -0.64 -19.22 -4.63
C GLY A 401 -0.37 -18.03 -5.55
N LYS A 402 -1.41 -17.51 -6.24
CA LYS A 402 -1.32 -16.35 -7.13
C LYS A 402 -2.34 -15.30 -6.70
N LEU A 403 -1.85 -14.21 -6.18
CA LEU A 403 -2.69 -13.06 -5.85
C LEU A 403 -3.02 -12.32 -7.15
N ASP A 404 -4.19 -12.59 -7.70
CA ASP A 404 -4.65 -12.04 -8.97
C ASP A 404 -5.85 -11.10 -8.83
N LEU A 405 -6.47 -10.75 -9.95
CA LEU A 405 -7.58 -9.79 -9.94
C LEU A 405 -8.84 -10.34 -9.24
N ASP A 406 -9.03 -11.66 -9.23
CA ASP A 406 -10.21 -12.29 -8.63
C ASP A 406 -10.16 -12.25 -7.10
N ASP A 407 -8.95 -12.12 -6.51
CA ASP A 407 -8.74 -11.94 -5.07
C ASP A 407 -8.88 -10.49 -4.60
N LEU A 408 -9.07 -9.54 -5.53
CA LEU A 408 -9.15 -8.12 -5.18
C LEU A 408 -10.44 -7.80 -4.40
N PRO A 409 -10.36 -6.90 -3.40
CA PRO A 409 -11.56 -6.34 -2.78
C PRO A 409 -12.44 -5.59 -3.78
N PRO A 410 -13.80 -5.66 -3.62
CA PRO A 410 -14.75 -5.05 -4.54
C PRO A 410 -14.52 -3.56 -4.82
N GLU A 411 -14.02 -2.82 -3.84
CA GLU A 411 -13.76 -1.37 -3.92
C GLU A 411 -12.76 -1.01 -5.03
N LEU A 412 -11.86 -1.93 -5.40
CA LEU A 412 -10.93 -1.73 -6.51
C LEU A 412 -11.55 -1.96 -7.89
N TYR A 413 -12.68 -2.67 -7.97
CA TYR A 413 -13.41 -2.86 -9.23
C TYR A 413 -14.25 -1.65 -9.60
N GLU A 414 -14.92 -1.02 -8.62
CA GLU A 414 -15.88 0.07 -8.83
C GLU A 414 -15.24 1.36 -9.37
N GLU A 415 -14.04 1.74 -8.92
CA GLU A 415 -13.36 2.93 -9.47
C GLU A 415 -12.92 2.76 -10.94
N GLY A 416 -12.68 1.55 -11.41
CA GLY A 416 -12.37 1.28 -12.82
C GLY A 416 -13.57 1.51 -13.74
N MET A 417 -14.80 1.32 -13.25
CA MET A 417 -16.04 1.60 -14.00
C MET A 417 -16.38 3.09 -14.01
N LEU A 418 -16.18 3.81 -12.92
CA LEU A 418 -16.42 5.26 -12.85
C LEU A 418 -15.40 6.06 -13.69
N GLY A 419 -14.14 5.63 -13.75
CA GLY A 419 -13.11 6.27 -14.58
C GLY A 419 -13.29 6.07 -16.09
N ALA A 420 -13.92 4.98 -16.50
CA ALA A 420 -14.25 4.73 -17.91
C ALA A 420 -15.47 5.53 -18.39
N LEU A 421 -16.34 5.95 -17.47
CA LEU A 421 -17.53 6.76 -17.77
C LEU A 421 -17.26 8.28 -17.82
N THR A 422 -16.09 8.75 -17.38
CA THR A 422 -15.76 10.19 -17.34
C THR A 422 -14.83 10.67 -18.45
N ILE A 423 -14.38 9.82 -19.39
CA ILE A 423 -13.48 10.24 -20.49
C ILE A 423 -14.22 10.57 -21.80
N GLU A 424 -15.54 10.34 -21.90
CA GLU A 424 -16.32 10.72 -23.09
C GLU A 424 -17.47 11.67 -22.77
N THR A 425 -17.18 12.92 -22.37
CA THR A 425 -18.12 14.03 -22.56
C THR A 425 -17.39 15.31 -22.89
N GLY A 426 -16.93 15.38 -24.12
CA GLY A 426 -16.63 16.61 -24.84
C GLY A 426 -17.40 16.65 -26.14
N GLU A 427 -18.35 17.58 -26.21
CA GLU A 427 -19.05 18.12 -27.42
C GLU A 427 -20.27 17.37 -27.99
N THR A 428 -21.39 18.02 -27.72
CA THR A 428 -22.56 18.25 -28.61
C THR A 428 -22.98 17.19 -29.62
N ALA A 429 -24.19 16.62 -29.47
CA ALA A 429 -25.20 16.64 -30.49
C ALA A 429 -26.55 16.06 -30.03
N LYS A 430 -27.58 16.71 -30.54
CA LYS A 430 -29.01 16.57 -30.40
C LYS A 430 -29.60 15.16 -30.50
N ALA A 431 -30.66 15.02 -29.79
CA ALA A 431 -31.68 13.99 -29.81
C ALA A 431 -31.90 13.19 -31.10
N SER A 432 -32.02 11.86 -30.95
CA SER A 432 -33.07 11.11 -31.64
C SER A 432 -33.36 9.79 -30.90
N VAL A 433 -34.65 9.58 -30.75
CA VAL A 433 -35.36 8.46 -30.13
C VAL A 433 -35.23 7.20 -30.99
N LEU A 434 -35.05 6.02 -30.40
CA LEU A 434 -35.87 4.82 -30.58
C LEU A 434 -35.15 3.50 -30.14
N SER A 435 -35.80 2.88 -29.19
CA SER A 435 -36.24 1.48 -29.05
C SER A 435 -35.27 0.39 -28.56
N ASN A 436 -35.63 -0.10 -27.39
CA ASN A 436 -35.77 -1.51 -26.96
C ASN A 436 -34.60 -2.46 -27.01
N GLN A 437 -34.00 -2.72 -25.83
CA GLN A 437 -34.01 -4.04 -25.21
C GLN A 437 -33.69 -3.91 -23.71
N ALA A 438 -34.43 -4.63 -22.86
CA ALA A 438 -34.45 -4.44 -21.42
C ALA A 438 -33.29 -5.13 -20.71
N ASP A 439 -32.46 -4.34 -20.07
CA ASP A 439 -31.61 -4.77 -18.93
C ASP A 439 -32.38 -4.59 -17.62
N PRO A 440 -32.17 -5.44 -16.59
CA PRO A 440 -32.88 -5.32 -15.32
C PRO A 440 -32.56 -3.97 -14.65
N PRO A 441 -33.53 -3.33 -14.03
CA PRO A 441 -33.37 -1.99 -13.48
C PRO A 441 -32.41 -2.02 -12.29
N LEU A 442 -31.36 -1.21 -12.38
CA LEU A 442 -30.48 -0.85 -11.26
C LEU A 442 -31.34 -0.28 -10.12
N ILE A 443 -31.07 -0.73 -8.91
CA ILE A 443 -31.70 -0.25 -7.66
C ILE A 443 -31.55 1.27 -7.61
N GLY A 444 -32.67 1.99 -7.81
CA GLY A 444 -32.72 3.44 -7.67
C GLY A 444 -32.37 3.85 -6.24
N ASN A 445 -31.75 5.01 -6.07
CA ASN A 445 -31.51 5.61 -4.76
C ASN A 445 -32.79 5.53 -3.93
N PRO A 446 -32.71 5.13 -2.64
CA PRO A 446 -33.88 5.12 -1.77
C PRO A 446 -34.47 6.52 -1.75
N PRO A 447 -35.80 6.66 -1.88
CA PRO A 447 -36.44 7.96 -1.85
C PRO A 447 -36.03 8.69 -0.55
N SER A 448 -35.76 9.99 -0.66
CA SER A 448 -35.41 10.86 0.47
C SER A 448 -36.40 10.81 1.63
N ASP A 449 -37.60 10.31 1.37
CA ASP A 449 -38.70 10.17 2.32
C ASP A 449 -38.55 9.01 3.32
N LEU A 450 -37.54 8.14 3.17
CA LEU A 450 -37.26 7.05 4.13
C LEU A 450 -36.39 7.49 5.32
N ILE A 451 -35.74 8.64 5.20
CA ILE A 451 -34.92 9.21 6.29
C ILE A 451 -35.87 9.74 7.37
N GLY A 452 -35.73 9.20 8.59
CA GLY A 452 -36.59 9.55 9.73
C GLY A 452 -37.82 8.66 9.90
N LYS A 453 -38.03 7.63 9.07
CA LYS A 453 -39.05 6.60 9.26
C LYS A 453 -38.58 5.51 10.23
N THR A 454 -39.56 4.83 10.83
CA THR A 454 -39.27 3.67 11.71
C THR A 454 -38.81 2.46 10.89
N MET A 455 -38.07 1.52 11.50
CA MET A 455 -37.63 0.29 10.83
C MET A 455 -38.80 -0.52 10.26
N ASP A 456 -39.93 -0.56 10.95
CA ASP A 456 -41.16 -1.27 10.49
C ASP A 456 -41.72 -0.61 9.20
N GLN A 457 -41.67 0.72 9.08
CA GLN A 457 -42.05 1.46 7.88
C GLN A 457 -41.09 1.26 6.71
N ILE A 458 -39.79 1.22 6.98
CA ILE A 458 -38.75 0.96 5.95
C ILE A 458 -38.90 -0.48 5.43
N GLU A 459 -39.08 -1.43 6.32
CA GLU A 459 -39.28 -2.83 5.99
C GLU A 459 -40.55 -3.07 5.18
N ARG A 460 -41.64 -2.44 5.56
CA ARG A 460 -42.90 -2.50 4.81
C ARG A 460 -42.70 -1.95 3.38
N TRP A 461 -42.08 -0.81 3.23
CA TRP A 461 -41.75 -0.24 1.94
C TRP A 461 -40.91 -1.18 1.07
N ALA A 462 -39.82 -1.75 1.64
CA ALA A 462 -38.93 -2.66 0.94
C ALA A 462 -39.68 -3.92 0.45
N ILE A 463 -40.58 -4.48 1.26
CA ILE A 463 -41.40 -5.63 0.89
C ILE A 463 -42.40 -5.26 -0.23
N GLU A 464 -43.06 -4.13 -0.13
CA GLU A 464 -44.05 -3.67 -1.14
C GLU A 464 -43.38 -3.39 -2.49
N GLU A 465 -42.21 -2.72 -2.50
CA GLU A 465 -41.45 -2.44 -3.73
C GLU A 465 -40.90 -3.71 -4.38
N THR A 466 -40.35 -4.62 -3.58
CA THR A 466 -39.84 -5.90 -4.10
C THR A 466 -40.97 -6.76 -4.69
N LEU A 467 -42.17 -6.74 -4.10
CA LEU A 467 -43.31 -7.44 -4.65
C LEU A 467 -43.81 -6.80 -5.97
N LYS A 468 -43.72 -5.49 -6.14
CA LYS A 468 -44.01 -4.83 -7.43
C LYS A 468 -42.96 -5.28 -8.48
N MET A 469 -41.68 -5.31 -8.15
CA MET A 469 -40.62 -5.76 -9.05
C MET A 469 -40.82 -7.22 -9.50
N THR A 470 -41.23 -8.11 -8.60
CA THR A 470 -41.46 -9.52 -8.88
C THR A 470 -42.89 -9.83 -9.40
N ALA A 471 -43.61 -8.81 -9.85
CA ALA A 471 -45.00 -8.93 -10.34
C ALA A 471 -45.92 -9.74 -9.39
N GLY A 472 -45.70 -9.63 -8.08
CA GLY A 472 -46.47 -10.34 -7.05
C GLY A 472 -45.93 -11.74 -6.68
N ASN A 473 -44.84 -12.18 -7.27
CA ASN A 473 -44.25 -13.49 -6.95
C ASN A 473 -43.57 -13.45 -5.58
N ARG A 474 -44.26 -14.00 -4.58
CA ARG A 474 -43.83 -13.94 -3.16
C ARG A 474 -42.59 -14.79 -2.86
N GLU A 475 -42.40 -15.92 -3.57
CA GLU A 475 -41.24 -16.77 -3.35
C GLU A 475 -39.96 -16.11 -3.87
N GLU A 476 -40.07 -15.44 -5.01
CA GLU A 476 -38.95 -14.68 -5.61
C GLU A 476 -38.66 -13.41 -4.82
N ALA A 477 -39.67 -12.71 -4.35
CA ALA A 477 -39.53 -11.56 -3.45
C ALA A 477 -38.84 -11.95 -2.12
N ALA A 478 -39.21 -13.09 -1.55
CA ALA A 478 -38.56 -13.59 -0.33
C ALA A 478 -37.07 -13.91 -0.55
N LYS A 479 -36.69 -14.43 -1.72
CA LYS A 479 -35.27 -14.67 -2.09
C LYS A 479 -34.49 -13.38 -2.24
N ILE A 480 -35.03 -12.37 -2.93
CA ILE A 480 -34.40 -11.06 -3.13
C ILE A 480 -34.20 -10.34 -1.80
N LEU A 481 -35.17 -10.43 -0.89
CA LEU A 481 -35.11 -9.81 0.45
C LEU A 481 -34.31 -10.63 1.46
N GLU A 482 -33.79 -11.80 1.06
CA GLU A 482 -33.05 -12.74 1.94
C GLU A 482 -33.83 -13.12 3.20
N ILE A 483 -35.17 -13.19 3.13
CA ILE A 483 -36.03 -13.61 4.23
C ILE A 483 -36.77 -14.91 3.89
N GLY A 484 -37.08 -15.69 4.91
CA GLY A 484 -37.87 -16.91 4.71
C GLY A 484 -39.27 -16.61 4.16
N ALA A 485 -39.76 -17.39 3.19
CA ALA A 485 -41.10 -17.21 2.60
C ALA A 485 -42.22 -17.12 3.68
N ARG A 486 -42.14 -17.95 4.74
CA ARG A 486 -43.05 -17.89 5.90
C ARG A 486 -43.02 -16.54 6.61
N THR A 487 -41.83 -15.94 6.72
CA THR A 487 -41.67 -14.61 7.35
C THR A 487 -42.32 -13.53 6.52
N LEU A 488 -42.15 -13.58 5.19
CA LEU A 488 -42.79 -12.66 4.25
C LEU A 488 -44.33 -12.76 4.32
N TYR A 489 -44.88 -13.98 4.32
CA TYR A 489 -46.32 -14.17 4.45
C TYR A 489 -46.87 -13.60 5.76
N ARG A 490 -46.23 -13.88 6.90
CA ARG A 490 -46.62 -13.36 8.21
C ARG A 490 -46.61 -11.82 8.26
N LYS A 491 -45.62 -11.18 7.62
CA LYS A 491 -45.49 -9.72 7.59
C LYS A 491 -46.55 -9.10 6.70
N LEU A 492 -46.83 -9.70 5.55
CA LEU A 492 -47.93 -9.24 4.66
C LEU A 492 -49.29 -9.34 5.31
N ASP A 493 -49.59 -10.39 6.09
CA ASP A 493 -50.79 -10.54 6.84
C ASP A 493 -50.91 -9.49 7.97
N LYS A 494 -49.81 -9.21 8.68
CA LYS A 494 -49.74 -8.12 9.67
C LYS A 494 -50.08 -6.76 9.04
N TYR A 495 -49.48 -6.43 7.91
CA TYR A 495 -49.69 -5.15 7.23
C TYR A 495 -51.14 -4.98 6.65
N LYS A 496 -51.82 -6.07 6.31
CA LYS A 496 -53.22 -6.02 5.93
C LYS A 496 -54.13 -5.69 7.12
N HIS A 497 -53.88 -6.29 8.29
CA HIS A 497 -54.63 -6.02 9.51
C HIS A 497 -54.44 -4.59 10.03
N ASP A 498 -53.23 -4.02 9.88
CA ASP A 498 -52.95 -2.62 10.27
C ASP A 498 -53.58 -1.60 9.33
N SER A 499 -54.00 -2.00 8.12
CA SER A 499 -54.67 -1.12 7.13
C SER A 499 -56.18 -1.06 7.32
N ASP A 500 -56.76 -1.98 8.12
CA ASP A 500 -58.23 -2.09 8.37
C ASP A 500 -58.65 -1.48 9.71
N LEU A 501 -57.73 -0.82 10.46
CA LEU A 501 -58.10 -0.07 11.66
C LEU A 501 -58.41 1.40 11.30
N PRO A 502 -59.57 1.94 11.74
CA PRO A 502 -59.90 3.34 11.50
C PRO A 502 -58.88 4.24 12.25
N GLN A 503 -58.40 5.26 11.57
CA GLN A 503 -57.60 6.33 12.16
C GLN A 503 -58.53 7.18 13.02
N ASP A 504 -58.37 7.12 14.35
CA ASP A 504 -58.84 8.12 15.30
C ASP A 504 -57.78 9.20 15.52
#